data_8c862791f57866882a4f3927ff54f4e1
#
_entry.id   8c862791f57866882a4f3927ff54f4e1
#
_cell.length_a   1.000
_cell.length_b   1.000
_cell.length_c   1.000
_cell.angle_alpha   90.00
_cell.angle_beta   90.00
_cell.angle_gamma   90.00
#
_symmetry.space_group_name_H-M   'P 1'
#
loop_
_entity.id
_entity.type
_entity.pdbx_description
1 polymer ?
#
loop_
_entity_poly.entity_id
_entity_poly.type
_entity_poly.pdbx_seq_one_letter_code
_entity_poly.pdbx_strand_id
1 'polypeptide(L)'
;MITDVHGRELRSFLTVAEELHFTRAAERLYVSQPALSKQIRALERHLGASLFERDRQGVSLTAVGTALLPHARAVLAAWEAGHEAVQRAREAADGTLVVGMSTSPGRGGLLPAIRSRFTAAHPEAVLKLRQVGWEDPTAGLADGSSDVAFVWLPLAGAERFHRVVVATEPRLVALPETHPLAARTRLDFADLLDEPFLALPDSGPELRDHWLALDCRGGRPPAIGGVIAGTDETYEALVGGLGVCLVASGNAPLLARDGVVTRPVDGLTPSSLALAWRTDDTRPLVRNYAHAAADVAGSSRSNPIGCDFQGPIDGPGSGKS
;
A
#
# COMPACT_ATOMS: atom_id res chain seq x y z
N MET A 1 11.80 -9.21 -36.91
CA MET A 1 10.37 -9.39 -37.19
C MET A 1 9.66 -9.43 -35.86
N ILE A 2 8.83 -8.45 -35.52
CA ILE A 2 8.05 -8.46 -34.27
C ILE A 2 6.94 -9.49 -34.48
N THR A 3 7.00 -10.60 -33.76
CA THR A 3 6.01 -11.68 -33.84
C THR A 3 4.79 -11.25 -33.03
N ASP A 4 3.58 -11.27 -33.61
CA ASP A 4 2.33 -10.96 -32.92
C ASP A 4 2.00 -12.06 -31.90
N VAL A 5 2.40 -11.85 -30.65
CA VAL A 5 2.02 -12.70 -29.52
C VAL A 5 0.83 -12.05 -28.82
N HIS A 6 -0.27 -12.80 -28.68
CA HIS A 6 -1.46 -12.29 -28.01
C HIS A 6 -1.35 -12.40 -26.49
N GLY A 7 -1.79 -11.39 -25.76
CA GLY A 7 -1.80 -11.42 -24.28
C GLY A 7 -2.50 -12.63 -23.67
N ARG A 8 -3.47 -13.22 -24.40
CA ARG A 8 -4.12 -14.48 -24.00
C ARG A 8 -3.15 -15.66 -23.97
N GLU A 9 -2.23 -15.75 -24.92
CA GLU A 9 -1.23 -16.83 -25.00
C GLU A 9 -0.24 -16.71 -23.83
N LEU A 10 0.20 -15.49 -23.51
CA LEU A 10 1.06 -15.23 -22.34
C LEU A 10 0.35 -15.57 -21.02
N ARG A 11 -0.92 -15.19 -20.88
CA ARG A 11 -1.71 -15.56 -19.69
C ARG A 11 -1.87 -17.06 -19.54
N SER A 12 -2.14 -17.75 -20.65
CA SER A 12 -2.23 -19.21 -20.68
C SER A 12 -0.90 -19.86 -20.26
N PHE A 13 0.22 -19.34 -20.76
CA PHE A 13 1.55 -19.81 -20.40
C PHE A 13 1.82 -19.63 -18.89
N LEU A 14 1.56 -18.44 -18.35
CA LEU A 14 1.77 -18.17 -16.93
C LEU A 14 0.92 -19.08 -16.04
N THR A 15 -0.36 -19.26 -16.37
CA THR A 15 -1.24 -20.10 -15.56
C THR A 15 -0.80 -21.57 -15.60
N VAL A 16 -0.34 -22.10 -16.74
CA VAL A 16 0.22 -23.45 -16.79
C VAL A 16 1.54 -23.55 -16.01
N ALA A 17 2.38 -22.52 -16.06
CA ALA A 17 3.64 -22.47 -15.33
C ALA A 17 3.44 -22.43 -13.79
N GLU A 18 2.36 -21.82 -13.32
CA GLU A 18 1.99 -21.80 -11.91
C GLU A 18 1.37 -23.12 -11.43
N GLU A 19 0.44 -23.68 -12.23
CA GLU A 19 -0.28 -24.90 -11.86
C GLU A 19 0.54 -26.18 -12.10
N LEU A 20 1.49 -26.14 -13.02
CA LEU A 20 2.24 -27.32 -13.54
C LEU A 20 1.30 -28.46 -13.90
N HIS A 21 0.06 -28.14 -14.29
CA HIS A 21 -0.99 -29.09 -14.62
C HIS A 21 -2.02 -28.47 -15.58
N PHE A 22 -2.11 -28.98 -16.81
CA PHE A 22 -2.95 -28.41 -17.86
C PHE A 22 -4.45 -28.41 -17.54
N THR A 23 -4.96 -29.42 -16.85
CA THR A 23 -6.39 -29.47 -16.50
C THR A 23 -6.73 -28.41 -15.45
N ARG A 24 -5.94 -28.30 -14.37
CA ARG A 24 -6.14 -27.27 -13.35
C ARG A 24 -5.98 -25.86 -13.93
N ALA A 25 -4.98 -25.65 -14.78
CA ALA A 25 -4.79 -24.38 -15.46
C ALA A 25 -5.99 -24.02 -16.36
N ALA A 26 -6.56 -25.01 -17.07
CA ALA A 26 -7.73 -24.80 -17.90
C ALA A 26 -8.99 -24.45 -17.08
N GLU A 27 -9.20 -25.13 -15.97
CA GLU A 27 -10.26 -24.83 -15.01
C GLU A 27 -10.14 -23.41 -14.46
N ARG A 28 -8.93 -23.02 -14.02
CA ARG A 28 -8.64 -21.66 -13.51
C ARG A 28 -8.88 -20.56 -14.55
N LEU A 29 -8.64 -20.86 -15.84
CA LEU A 29 -8.88 -19.94 -16.95
C LEU A 29 -10.30 -20.01 -17.53
N TYR A 30 -11.15 -20.89 -17.01
CA TYR A 30 -12.51 -21.13 -17.52
C TYR A 30 -12.53 -21.51 -19.01
N VAL A 31 -11.56 -22.32 -19.45
CA VAL A 31 -11.48 -22.83 -20.83
C VAL A 31 -11.36 -24.36 -20.82
N SER A 32 -11.61 -24.99 -21.98
CA SER A 32 -11.35 -26.43 -22.11
C SER A 32 -9.84 -26.70 -22.19
N GLN A 33 -9.39 -27.84 -21.66
CA GLN A 33 -7.99 -28.26 -21.73
C GLN A 33 -7.47 -28.33 -23.18
N PRO A 34 -8.22 -28.83 -24.20
CA PRO A 34 -7.80 -28.76 -25.59
C PRO A 34 -7.57 -27.36 -26.12
N ALA A 35 -8.42 -26.37 -25.70
CA ALA A 35 -8.27 -24.97 -26.08
C ALA A 35 -7.01 -24.37 -25.48
N LEU A 36 -6.75 -24.62 -24.18
CA LEU A 36 -5.52 -24.21 -23.52
C LEU A 36 -4.28 -24.78 -24.18
N SER A 37 -4.29 -26.10 -24.48
CA SER A 37 -3.18 -26.76 -25.17
C SER A 37 -2.95 -26.20 -26.60
N LYS A 38 -4.00 -25.76 -27.28
CA LYS A 38 -3.88 -25.09 -28.59
C LYS A 38 -3.21 -23.71 -28.45
N GLN A 39 -3.54 -22.94 -27.40
CA GLN A 39 -2.93 -21.63 -27.14
C GLN A 39 -1.44 -21.78 -26.79
N ILE A 40 -1.07 -22.73 -25.96
CA ILE A 40 0.34 -23.03 -25.65
C ILE A 40 1.10 -23.42 -26.91
N ARG A 41 0.58 -24.35 -27.71
CA ARG A 41 1.23 -24.75 -28.98
C ARG A 41 1.34 -23.58 -29.97
N ALA A 42 0.43 -22.63 -29.97
CA ALA A 42 0.54 -21.44 -30.79
C ALA A 42 1.73 -20.57 -30.34
N LEU A 43 1.87 -20.33 -29.04
CA LEU A 43 3.00 -19.58 -28.46
C LEU A 43 4.34 -20.30 -28.74
N GLU A 44 4.41 -21.62 -28.53
CA GLU A 44 5.61 -22.44 -28.82
C GLU A 44 6.02 -22.36 -30.29
N ARG A 45 5.06 -22.40 -31.21
CA ARG A 45 5.32 -22.22 -32.64
C ARG A 45 5.85 -20.84 -33.00
N HIS A 46 5.32 -19.79 -32.37
CA HIS A 46 5.82 -18.42 -32.55
C HIS A 46 7.26 -18.28 -32.06
N LEU A 47 7.61 -18.95 -30.98
CA LEU A 47 8.93 -18.90 -30.39
C LEU A 47 9.91 -19.92 -31.01
N GLY A 48 9.41 -20.87 -31.77
CA GLY A 48 10.21 -21.94 -32.38
C GLY A 48 10.78 -22.94 -31.34
N ALA A 49 10.23 -22.99 -30.14
CA ALA A 49 10.72 -23.85 -29.06
C ALA A 49 9.59 -24.26 -28.12
N SER A 50 9.73 -25.44 -27.50
CA SER A 50 8.81 -25.90 -26.46
C SER A 50 9.06 -25.16 -25.16
N LEU A 51 7.97 -24.78 -24.48
CA LEU A 51 7.99 -24.10 -23.18
C LEU A 51 7.80 -25.05 -22.01
N PHE A 52 7.18 -26.20 -22.27
CA PHE A 52 6.91 -27.25 -21.27
C PHE A 52 7.42 -28.59 -21.72
N GLU A 53 7.93 -29.35 -20.77
CA GLU A 53 8.17 -30.78 -20.88
C GLU A 53 7.05 -31.53 -20.18
N ARG A 54 6.72 -32.73 -20.76
CA ARG A 54 5.71 -33.62 -20.19
C ARG A 54 6.32 -34.99 -20.10
N ASP A 55 6.43 -35.48 -18.91
CA ASP A 55 6.93 -36.83 -18.65
C ASP A 55 5.96 -37.59 -17.70
N ARG A 56 6.42 -38.78 -17.22
CA ARG A 56 5.63 -39.59 -16.29
C ARG A 56 5.47 -38.97 -14.91
N GLN A 57 6.25 -37.95 -14.58
CA GLN A 57 6.23 -37.23 -13.29
C GLN A 57 5.33 -35.97 -13.34
N GLY A 58 4.98 -35.50 -14.55
CA GLY A 58 4.08 -34.37 -14.71
C GLY A 58 4.47 -33.37 -15.79
N VAL A 59 4.20 -32.12 -15.54
CA VAL A 59 4.52 -30.99 -16.42
C VAL A 59 5.56 -30.11 -15.72
N SER A 60 6.63 -29.77 -16.43
CA SER A 60 7.68 -28.86 -15.97
C SER A 60 8.02 -27.82 -17.04
N LEU A 61 8.63 -26.73 -16.65
CA LEU A 61 9.14 -25.72 -17.58
C LEU A 61 10.45 -26.23 -18.23
N THR A 62 10.58 -25.98 -19.52
CA THR A 62 11.88 -26.08 -20.19
C THR A 62 12.79 -24.93 -19.79
N ALA A 63 14.07 -24.99 -20.15
CA ALA A 63 14.98 -23.83 -19.99
C ALA A 63 14.45 -22.58 -20.73
N VAL A 64 13.82 -22.76 -21.90
CA VAL A 64 13.18 -21.67 -22.68
C VAL A 64 11.94 -21.14 -21.95
N GLY A 65 11.10 -22.03 -21.39
CA GLY A 65 9.95 -21.64 -20.57
C GLY A 65 10.38 -20.84 -19.32
N THR A 66 11.43 -21.30 -18.64
CA THR A 66 11.99 -20.61 -17.48
C THR A 66 12.51 -19.22 -17.85
N ALA A 67 13.19 -19.08 -18.98
CA ALA A 67 13.66 -17.78 -19.48
C ALA A 67 12.51 -16.82 -19.85
N LEU A 68 11.42 -17.35 -20.44
CA LEU A 68 10.27 -16.54 -20.82
C LEU A 68 9.46 -16.04 -19.60
N LEU A 69 9.42 -16.79 -18.52
CA LEU A 69 8.53 -16.58 -17.38
C LEU A 69 8.55 -15.15 -16.81
N PRO A 70 9.71 -14.55 -16.47
CA PRO A 70 9.76 -13.19 -15.95
C PRO A 70 9.29 -12.15 -16.98
N HIS A 71 9.59 -12.35 -18.27
CA HIS A 71 9.20 -11.43 -19.33
C HIS A 71 7.69 -11.48 -19.62
N ALA A 72 7.10 -12.66 -19.59
CA ALA A 72 5.65 -12.82 -19.75
C ALA A 72 4.87 -12.13 -18.63
N ARG A 73 5.36 -12.25 -17.38
CA ARG A 73 4.80 -11.50 -16.24
C ARG A 73 4.91 -9.99 -16.43
N ALA A 74 6.07 -9.49 -16.83
CA ALA A 74 6.30 -8.07 -17.05
C ALA A 74 5.39 -7.48 -18.14
N VAL A 75 5.18 -8.19 -19.24
CA VAL A 75 4.29 -7.74 -20.34
C VAL A 75 2.84 -7.65 -19.87
N LEU A 76 2.34 -8.65 -19.14
CA LEU A 76 0.96 -8.60 -18.64
C LEU A 76 0.79 -7.52 -17.58
N ALA A 77 1.73 -7.35 -16.67
CA ALA A 77 1.72 -6.27 -15.67
C ALA A 77 1.73 -4.89 -16.35
N ALA A 78 2.55 -4.69 -17.40
CA ALA A 78 2.58 -3.45 -18.16
C ALA A 78 1.24 -3.17 -18.88
N TRP A 79 0.59 -4.21 -19.40
CA TRP A 79 -0.74 -4.07 -20.01
C TRP A 79 -1.81 -3.67 -18.97
N GLU A 80 -1.80 -4.30 -17.81
CA GLU A 80 -2.71 -3.98 -16.71
C GLU A 80 -2.51 -2.54 -16.24
N ALA A 81 -1.27 -2.11 -16.05
CA ALA A 81 -0.94 -0.72 -15.72
C ALA A 81 -1.42 0.27 -16.81
N GLY A 82 -1.28 -0.08 -18.08
CA GLY A 82 -1.80 0.72 -19.21
C GLY A 82 -3.32 0.82 -19.20
N HIS A 83 -4.02 -0.27 -18.92
CA HIS A 83 -5.48 -0.28 -18.80
C HIS A 83 -5.96 0.60 -17.64
N GLU A 84 -5.33 0.47 -16.48
CA GLU A 84 -5.61 1.33 -15.34
C GLU A 84 -5.35 2.82 -15.64
N ALA A 85 -4.25 3.14 -16.35
CA ALA A 85 -3.97 4.52 -16.76
C ALA A 85 -5.07 5.11 -17.65
N VAL A 86 -5.64 4.32 -18.57
CA VAL A 86 -6.79 4.74 -19.40
C VAL A 86 -8.02 4.98 -18.53
N GLN A 87 -8.30 4.10 -17.56
CA GLN A 87 -9.44 4.29 -16.65
C GLN A 87 -9.25 5.55 -15.79
N ARG A 88 -8.05 5.78 -15.26
CA ARG A 88 -7.72 7.01 -14.50
C ARG A 88 -7.92 8.29 -15.33
N ALA A 89 -7.49 8.27 -16.58
CA ALA A 89 -7.69 9.42 -17.47
C ALA A 89 -9.18 9.73 -17.70
N ARG A 90 -10.01 8.70 -17.83
CA ARG A 90 -11.47 8.84 -17.92
C ARG A 90 -12.06 9.38 -16.62
N GLU A 91 -11.72 8.79 -15.49
CA GLU A 91 -12.20 9.22 -14.17
C GLU A 91 -11.80 10.67 -13.87
N ALA A 92 -10.58 11.08 -14.24
CA ALA A 92 -10.13 12.45 -14.08
C ALA A 92 -10.94 13.42 -14.96
N ALA A 93 -11.31 13.03 -16.19
CA ALA A 93 -12.15 13.81 -17.07
C ALA A 93 -13.58 13.96 -16.52
N ASP A 94 -14.07 12.96 -15.79
CA ASP A 94 -15.39 12.94 -15.15
C ASP A 94 -15.42 13.64 -13.78
N GLY A 95 -14.34 14.36 -13.39
CA GLY A 95 -14.28 15.06 -12.10
C GLY A 95 -14.13 14.12 -10.88
N THR A 96 -13.64 12.90 -11.07
CA THR A 96 -13.39 11.95 -9.99
C THR A 96 -12.01 12.17 -9.37
N LEU A 97 -11.93 12.12 -8.03
CA LEU A 97 -10.70 12.11 -7.25
C LEU A 97 -10.60 10.80 -6.45
N VAL A 98 -9.54 10.04 -6.70
CA VAL A 98 -9.26 8.78 -5.98
C VAL A 98 -8.36 9.06 -4.80
N VAL A 99 -8.88 8.75 -3.59
CA VAL A 99 -8.18 8.94 -2.31
C VAL A 99 -7.68 7.58 -1.82
N GLY A 100 -6.37 7.36 -1.88
CA GLY A 100 -5.70 6.16 -1.40
C GLY A 100 -5.48 6.15 0.11
N MET A 101 -5.49 4.96 0.70
CA MET A 101 -5.14 4.76 2.11
C MET A 101 -4.72 3.31 2.35
N SER A 102 -3.73 3.10 3.21
CA SER A 102 -3.35 1.77 3.69
C SER A 102 -4.00 1.42 5.03
N THR A 103 -4.34 2.44 5.82
CA THR A 103 -5.13 2.35 7.05
C THR A 103 -6.16 3.46 7.08
N SER A 104 -7.26 3.26 7.78
CA SER A 104 -8.34 4.24 7.82
C SER A 104 -7.93 5.56 8.49
N PRO A 105 -7.93 6.70 7.79
CA PRO A 105 -7.72 8.02 8.39
C PRO A 105 -9.00 8.60 8.99
N GLY A 106 -10.07 7.80 9.11
CA GLY A 106 -11.39 8.25 9.59
C GLY A 106 -11.47 8.60 11.08
N ARG A 107 -10.41 8.30 11.83
CA ARG A 107 -10.33 8.51 13.27
C ARG A 107 -10.33 9.97 13.67
N GLY A 108 -10.97 10.27 14.81
CA GLY A 108 -11.13 11.65 15.26
C GLY A 108 -11.93 12.53 14.28
N GLY A 109 -12.60 11.92 13.31
CA GLY A 109 -13.37 12.65 12.31
C GLY A 109 -12.54 13.29 11.18
N LEU A 110 -11.24 13.01 11.07
CA LEU A 110 -10.33 13.67 10.11
C LEU A 110 -10.81 13.50 8.65
N LEU A 111 -10.97 12.27 8.17
CA LEU A 111 -11.43 12.03 6.79
C LEU A 111 -12.84 12.57 6.53
N PRO A 112 -13.83 12.37 7.41
CA PRO A 112 -15.14 12.99 7.27
C PRO A 112 -15.09 14.52 7.20
N ALA A 113 -14.27 15.18 8.03
CA ALA A 113 -14.14 16.63 8.02
C ALA A 113 -13.52 17.14 6.70
N ILE A 114 -12.43 16.52 6.24
CA ILE A 114 -11.81 16.86 4.96
C ILE A 114 -12.81 16.68 3.81
N ARG A 115 -13.48 15.53 3.79
CA ARG A 115 -14.50 15.24 2.78
C ARG A 115 -15.62 16.27 2.79
N SER A 116 -16.18 16.59 3.96
CA SER A 116 -17.27 17.57 4.10
C SER A 116 -16.85 18.94 3.57
N ARG A 117 -15.65 19.39 3.96
CA ARG A 117 -15.11 20.69 3.50
C ARG A 117 -14.90 20.71 1.99
N PHE A 118 -14.31 19.64 1.43
CA PHE A 118 -14.05 19.54 0.01
C PHE A 118 -15.35 19.49 -0.80
N THR A 119 -16.31 18.62 -0.43
CA THR A 119 -17.57 18.49 -1.18
C THR A 119 -18.48 19.70 -1.08
N ALA A 120 -18.38 20.48 -0.01
CA ALA A 120 -19.08 21.78 0.09
C ALA A 120 -18.59 22.79 -0.97
N ALA A 121 -17.30 22.76 -1.32
CA ALA A 121 -16.71 23.62 -2.34
C ALA A 121 -16.79 23.03 -3.76
N HIS A 122 -16.92 21.70 -3.89
CA HIS A 122 -16.92 20.94 -5.14
C HIS A 122 -18.05 19.91 -5.14
N PRO A 123 -19.32 20.34 -5.20
CA PRO A 123 -20.47 19.43 -5.11
C PRO A 123 -20.58 18.45 -6.30
N GLU A 124 -19.98 18.79 -7.45
CA GLU A 124 -19.92 17.97 -8.66
C GLU A 124 -18.83 16.91 -8.62
N ALA A 125 -17.85 17.05 -7.70
CA ALA A 125 -16.71 16.13 -7.64
C ALA A 125 -17.10 14.79 -6.99
N VAL A 126 -16.66 13.70 -7.61
CA VAL A 126 -16.83 12.34 -7.09
C VAL A 126 -15.58 11.90 -6.33
N LEU A 127 -15.72 11.60 -5.04
CA LEU A 127 -14.64 11.03 -4.23
C LEU A 127 -14.74 9.51 -4.20
N LYS A 128 -13.70 8.81 -4.67
CA LYS A 128 -13.54 7.37 -4.53
C LYS A 128 -12.49 7.07 -3.47
N LEU A 129 -12.82 6.24 -2.49
CA LEU A 129 -11.85 5.73 -1.52
C LEU A 129 -11.27 4.43 -2.03
N ARG A 130 -9.95 4.31 -1.98
CA ARG A 130 -9.19 3.11 -2.37
C ARG A 130 -8.38 2.62 -1.19
N GLN A 131 -8.65 1.40 -0.74
CA GLN A 131 -7.80 0.73 0.22
C GLN A 131 -6.69 -0.02 -0.53
N VAL A 132 -5.45 0.15 -0.07
CA VAL A 132 -4.24 -0.45 -0.63
C VAL A 132 -3.55 -1.27 0.47
N GLY A 133 -2.97 -2.41 0.11
CA GLY A 133 -2.20 -3.25 1.03
C GLY A 133 -0.92 -2.54 1.52
N TRP A 134 -0.32 -3.05 2.56
CA TRP A 134 0.88 -2.46 3.15
C TRP A 134 2.16 -2.77 2.36
N GLU A 135 2.05 -3.58 1.32
CA GLU A 135 3.11 -3.80 0.32
C GLU A 135 3.39 -2.53 -0.51
N ASP A 136 2.41 -1.62 -0.61
CA ASP A 136 2.61 -0.31 -1.22
C ASP A 136 2.55 0.81 -0.17
N PRO A 137 3.70 1.28 0.33
CA PRO A 137 3.78 2.36 1.33
C PRO A 137 3.30 3.70 0.79
N THR A 138 3.16 3.84 -0.54
CA THR A 138 2.66 5.06 -1.20
C THR A 138 1.15 5.10 -1.33
N ALA A 139 0.45 4.03 -0.95
CA ALA A 139 -1.00 3.89 -1.02
C ALA A 139 -1.57 4.22 -2.42
N GLY A 140 -0.90 3.74 -3.48
CA GLY A 140 -1.33 3.89 -4.87
C GLY A 140 -0.83 5.17 -5.57
N LEU A 141 0.02 5.99 -4.91
CA LEU A 141 0.57 7.20 -5.55
C LEU A 141 1.65 6.86 -6.56
N ALA A 142 2.51 5.86 -6.27
CA ALA A 142 3.65 5.53 -7.11
C ALA A 142 3.24 4.99 -8.48
N ASP A 143 2.20 4.18 -8.54
CA ASP A 143 1.64 3.61 -9.77
C ASP A 143 0.52 4.48 -10.37
N GLY A 144 0.13 5.55 -9.66
CA GLY A 144 -0.93 6.47 -10.04
C GLY A 144 -2.34 5.91 -9.88
N SER A 145 -2.54 4.81 -9.17
CA SER A 145 -3.87 4.26 -8.87
C SER A 145 -4.64 5.08 -7.82
N SER A 146 -3.95 5.99 -7.15
CA SER A 146 -4.52 7.04 -6.30
C SER A 146 -4.04 8.42 -6.76
N ASP A 147 -4.91 9.41 -6.70
CA ASP A 147 -4.59 10.80 -7.04
C ASP A 147 -3.96 11.52 -5.84
N VAL A 148 -4.54 11.30 -4.68
CA VAL A 148 -4.05 11.72 -3.38
C VAL A 148 -4.07 10.52 -2.44
N ALA A 149 -3.20 10.47 -1.44
CA ALA A 149 -3.23 9.36 -0.48
C ALA A 149 -2.86 9.80 0.93
N PHE A 150 -3.48 9.14 1.91
CA PHE A 150 -3.04 9.21 3.31
C PHE A 150 -1.93 8.19 3.53
N VAL A 151 -0.74 8.69 3.85
CA VAL A 151 0.48 7.90 4.01
C VAL A 151 1.14 8.18 5.35
N TRP A 152 1.78 7.18 5.93
CA TRP A 152 2.64 7.36 7.09
C TRP A 152 4.04 7.81 6.66
N LEU A 153 4.64 8.71 7.44
CA LEU A 153 6.02 9.12 7.24
C LEU A 153 6.97 8.26 8.09
N PRO A 154 8.20 8.01 7.61
CA PRO A 154 8.78 8.50 6.36
C PRO A 154 8.21 7.82 5.11
N LEU A 155 8.17 8.52 3.98
CA LEU A 155 7.67 8.03 2.71
C LEU A 155 8.83 7.81 1.74
N ALA A 156 8.96 6.59 1.21
CA ALA A 156 9.95 6.26 0.19
C ALA A 156 9.75 7.12 -1.08
N GLY A 157 10.84 7.63 -1.67
CA GLY A 157 10.77 8.49 -2.85
C GLY A 157 10.05 9.83 -2.58
N ALA A 158 10.21 10.39 -1.39
CA ALA A 158 9.50 11.57 -0.91
C ALA A 158 9.64 12.81 -1.83
N GLU A 159 10.71 12.89 -2.63
CA GLU A 159 10.95 13.94 -3.62
C GLU A 159 9.95 13.94 -4.78
N ARG A 160 9.26 12.82 -5.00
CA ARG A 160 8.23 12.66 -6.04
C ARG A 160 6.85 13.14 -5.59
N PHE A 161 6.70 13.49 -4.30
CA PHE A 161 5.41 13.78 -3.71
C PHE A 161 5.41 15.11 -2.94
N HIS A 162 4.43 15.94 -3.22
CA HIS A 162 4.01 16.98 -2.28
C HIS A 162 3.28 16.32 -1.10
N ARG A 163 3.36 16.92 0.07
CA ARG A 163 2.67 16.40 1.25
C ARG A 163 2.28 17.50 2.24
N VAL A 164 1.23 17.25 2.99
CA VAL A 164 0.82 18.02 4.16
C VAL A 164 0.59 17.08 5.33
N VAL A 165 1.23 17.33 6.47
CA VAL A 165 1.02 16.52 7.69
C VAL A 165 -0.36 16.87 8.26
N VAL A 166 -1.23 15.86 8.34
CA VAL A 166 -2.61 16.03 8.83
C VAL A 166 -2.80 15.57 10.28
N ALA A 167 -1.91 14.71 10.78
CA ALA A 167 -1.89 14.31 12.18
C ALA A 167 -0.48 13.90 12.60
N THR A 168 -0.14 14.16 13.88
CA THR A 168 1.06 13.64 14.53
C THR A 168 0.63 12.96 15.82
N GLU A 169 1.01 11.71 16.00
CA GLU A 169 0.48 10.83 17.04
C GLU A 169 1.59 10.09 17.76
N PRO A 170 1.47 9.86 19.09
CA PRO A 170 2.38 8.95 19.78
C PRO A 170 2.25 7.53 19.25
N ARG A 171 3.34 6.79 19.34
CA ARG A 171 3.35 5.35 19.06
C ARG A 171 3.02 4.57 20.34
N LEU A 172 2.13 3.61 20.20
CA LEU A 172 1.77 2.63 21.21
C LEU A 172 2.34 1.27 20.81
N VAL A 173 2.48 0.34 21.74
CA VAL A 173 2.69 -1.07 21.40
C VAL A 173 1.36 -1.81 21.50
N ALA A 174 1.08 -2.66 20.51
CA ALA A 174 0.06 -3.69 20.57
C ALA A 174 0.72 -5.04 20.89
N LEU A 175 0.14 -5.78 21.82
CA LEU A 175 0.67 -7.05 22.31
C LEU A 175 -0.48 -7.96 22.78
N PRO A 176 -0.27 -9.29 22.81
CA PRO A 176 -1.26 -10.20 23.33
C PRO A 176 -1.65 -9.85 24.78
N GLU A 177 -2.91 -10.01 25.13
CA GLU A 177 -3.39 -9.80 26.51
C GLU A 177 -2.68 -10.71 27.52
N THR A 178 -2.23 -11.89 27.09
CA THR A 178 -1.46 -12.85 27.88
C THR A 178 0.01 -12.50 28.05
N HIS A 179 0.49 -11.46 27.35
CA HIS A 179 1.89 -11.05 27.39
C HIS A 179 2.27 -10.51 28.78
N PRO A 180 3.47 -10.83 29.34
CA PRO A 180 3.87 -10.34 30.68
C PRO A 180 3.81 -8.81 30.81
N LEU A 181 4.12 -8.07 29.75
CA LEU A 181 4.06 -6.61 29.73
C LEU A 181 2.63 -6.05 29.64
N ALA A 182 1.63 -6.87 29.33
CA ALA A 182 0.22 -6.43 29.22
C ALA A 182 -0.36 -5.92 30.54
N ALA A 183 0.17 -6.38 31.68
CA ALA A 183 -0.26 -5.94 33.02
C ALA A 183 0.18 -4.49 33.35
N ARG A 184 1.17 -3.95 32.64
CA ARG A 184 1.64 -2.57 32.85
C ARG A 184 0.71 -1.59 32.12
N THR A 185 0.50 -0.42 32.70
CA THR A 185 -0.31 0.65 32.11
C THR A 185 0.48 1.50 31.11
N ARG A 186 1.82 1.50 31.22
CA ARG A 186 2.79 2.25 30.40
C ARG A 186 4.11 1.47 30.37
N LEU A 187 4.84 1.58 29.30
CA LEU A 187 6.12 0.92 29.06
C LEU A 187 7.17 1.95 28.63
N ASP A 188 8.43 1.67 28.94
CA ASP A 188 9.56 2.28 28.26
C ASP A 188 9.94 1.44 27.05
N PHE A 189 10.46 2.07 25.99
CA PHE A 189 10.89 1.32 24.80
C PHE A 189 12.01 0.31 25.13
N ALA A 190 12.80 0.57 26.16
CA ALA A 190 13.80 -0.37 26.66
C ALA A 190 13.19 -1.72 27.10
N ASP A 191 11.96 -1.75 27.58
CA ASP A 191 11.26 -2.98 27.96
C ASP A 191 10.94 -3.89 26.75
N LEU A 192 10.96 -3.32 25.53
CA LEU A 192 10.58 -4.00 24.28
C LEU A 192 11.78 -4.43 23.43
N LEU A 193 13.02 -4.11 23.85
CA LEU A 193 14.21 -4.33 23.01
C LEU A 193 14.48 -5.79 22.67
N ASP A 194 14.11 -6.69 23.57
CA ASP A 194 14.33 -8.14 23.45
C ASP A 194 13.09 -8.89 22.93
N GLU A 195 11.96 -8.18 22.73
CA GLU A 195 10.75 -8.78 22.19
C GLU A 195 10.83 -8.97 20.67
N PRO A 196 10.23 -10.05 20.13
CA PRO A 196 10.09 -10.19 18.68
C PRO A 196 9.06 -9.19 18.15
N PHE A 197 9.39 -8.50 17.05
CA PHE A 197 8.52 -7.51 16.42
C PHE A 197 7.88 -8.05 15.15
N LEU A 198 6.61 -7.71 14.94
CA LEU A 198 5.95 -7.86 13.65
C LEU A 198 6.38 -6.71 12.73
N ALA A 199 6.92 -7.03 11.57
CA ALA A 199 7.51 -6.10 10.64
C ALA A 199 6.62 -5.86 9.41
N LEU A 200 6.65 -4.66 8.86
CA LEU A 200 6.09 -4.40 7.53
C LEU A 200 6.89 -5.12 6.43
N PRO A 201 6.32 -5.29 5.22
CA PRO A 201 7.05 -5.80 4.07
C PRO A 201 8.28 -4.96 3.71
N ASP A 202 9.23 -5.53 2.99
CA ASP A 202 10.49 -4.87 2.58
C ASP A 202 10.32 -3.83 1.45
N SER A 203 9.13 -3.68 0.91
CA SER A 203 8.79 -2.73 -0.15
C SER A 203 8.90 -1.25 0.25
N GLY A 204 8.93 -0.96 1.56
CA GLY A 204 9.11 0.38 2.11
C GLY A 204 10.07 0.36 3.30
N PRO A 205 11.39 0.21 3.06
CA PRO A 205 12.37 0.01 4.13
C PRO A 205 12.36 1.14 5.15
N GLU A 206 12.26 2.40 4.74
CA GLU A 206 12.26 3.54 5.66
C GLU A 206 11.04 3.53 6.61
N LEU A 207 9.87 3.17 6.09
CA LEU A 207 8.66 3.06 6.89
C LEU A 207 8.70 1.82 7.80
N ARG A 208 9.25 0.71 7.30
CA ARG A 208 9.52 -0.49 8.10
C ARG A 208 10.44 -0.19 9.27
N ASP A 209 11.57 0.48 9.01
CA ASP A 209 12.55 0.88 10.02
C ASP A 209 11.92 1.78 11.08
N HIS A 210 11.06 2.72 10.68
CA HIS A 210 10.29 3.55 11.60
C HIS A 210 9.39 2.73 12.53
N TRP A 211 8.63 1.77 11.97
CA TRP A 211 7.75 0.92 12.80
C TRP A 211 8.49 -0.13 13.62
N LEU A 212 9.74 -0.45 13.27
CA LEU A 212 10.65 -1.23 14.10
C LEU A 212 11.44 -0.38 15.12
N ALA A 213 11.25 0.96 15.10
CA ALA A 213 11.93 1.94 15.94
C ALA A 213 13.46 1.82 15.92
N LEU A 214 14.07 1.66 14.72
CA LEU A 214 15.52 1.49 14.60
C LEU A 214 16.27 2.71 15.15
N ASP A 215 15.70 3.90 15.02
CA ASP A 215 16.20 5.16 15.57
C ASP A 215 16.32 5.17 17.11
N CYS A 216 15.53 4.35 17.80
CA CYS A 216 15.49 4.27 19.26
C CYS A 216 16.23 3.05 19.84
N ARG A 217 16.77 2.15 19.00
CA ARG A 217 17.39 0.89 19.44
C ARG A 217 18.87 0.98 19.81
N GLY A 218 19.50 2.15 19.65
CA GLY A 218 20.94 2.31 19.95
C GLY A 218 21.83 1.35 19.15
N GLY A 219 21.44 1.01 17.89
CA GLY A 219 22.17 0.09 17.02
C GLY A 219 21.85 -1.40 17.25
N ARG A 220 20.97 -1.77 18.19
CA ARG A 220 20.55 -3.17 18.39
C ARG A 220 19.57 -3.59 17.29
N PRO A 221 19.82 -4.69 16.55
CA PRO A 221 18.88 -5.17 15.55
C PRO A 221 17.59 -5.68 16.22
N PRO A 222 16.40 -5.51 15.61
CA PRO A 222 15.16 -6.09 16.11
C PRO A 222 15.14 -7.61 15.85
N ALA A 223 14.60 -8.38 16.78
CA ALA A 223 14.14 -9.73 16.50
C ALA A 223 12.82 -9.64 15.71
N ILE A 224 12.71 -10.33 14.57
CA ILE A 224 11.51 -10.33 13.72
C ILE A 224 10.73 -11.61 14.00
N GLY A 225 9.52 -11.48 14.53
CA GLY A 225 8.59 -12.57 14.79
C GLY A 225 7.74 -12.96 13.59
N GLY A 226 7.52 -12.02 12.68
CA GLY A 226 6.77 -12.23 11.44
C GLY A 226 6.70 -10.98 10.58
N VAL A 227 6.30 -11.15 9.31
CA VAL A 227 6.00 -10.05 8.38
C VAL A 227 4.49 -9.96 8.21
N ILE A 228 3.94 -8.77 8.25
CA ILE A 228 2.51 -8.49 8.20
C ILE A 228 2.19 -7.47 7.10
N ALA A 229 1.13 -7.72 6.34
CA ALA A 229 0.73 -6.88 5.21
C ALA A 229 -0.69 -6.26 5.35
N GLY A 230 -1.34 -6.43 6.51
CA GLY A 230 -2.66 -5.90 6.77
C GLY A 230 -3.08 -5.96 8.25
N THR A 231 -4.18 -5.29 8.57
CA THR A 231 -4.66 -5.16 9.96
C THR A 231 -5.11 -6.49 10.56
N ASP A 232 -5.84 -7.30 9.79
CA ASP A 232 -6.36 -8.58 10.29
C ASP A 232 -5.23 -9.61 10.45
N GLU A 233 -4.28 -9.63 9.52
CA GLU A 233 -3.07 -10.44 9.65
C GLU A 233 -2.24 -10.04 10.89
N THR A 234 -2.13 -8.73 11.15
CA THR A 234 -1.47 -8.22 12.37
C THR A 234 -2.17 -8.72 13.63
N TYR A 235 -3.51 -8.65 13.65
CA TYR A 235 -4.29 -9.12 14.78
C TYR A 235 -4.06 -10.62 15.04
N GLU A 236 -4.16 -11.45 14.01
CA GLU A 236 -3.94 -12.90 14.11
C GLU A 236 -2.51 -13.24 14.56
N ALA A 237 -1.51 -12.50 14.05
CA ALA A 237 -0.11 -12.67 14.45
C ALA A 237 0.12 -12.31 15.94
N LEU A 238 -0.54 -11.25 16.43
CA LEU A 238 -0.50 -10.84 17.84
C LEU A 238 -1.16 -11.91 18.72
N VAL A 239 -2.39 -12.33 18.43
CA VAL A 239 -3.10 -13.36 19.19
C VAL A 239 -2.33 -14.68 19.18
N GLY A 240 -1.70 -15.01 18.06
CA GLY A 240 -0.84 -16.18 17.90
C GLY A 240 0.50 -16.10 18.65
N GLY A 241 0.81 -14.95 19.30
CA GLY A 241 2.04 -14.77 20.08
C GLY A 241 3.31 -14.70 19.23
N LEU A 242 3.21 -14.35 17.95
CA LEU A 242 4.37 -14.25 17.05
C LEU A 242 5.25 -13.03 17.36
N GLY A 243 4.73 -12.05 18.10
CA GLY A 243 5.49 -10.87 18.50
C GLY A 243 4.61 -9.71 18.92
N VAL A 244 5.22 -8.54 19.03
CA VAL A 244 4.56 -7.26 19.32
C VAL A 244 4.66 -6.33 18.11
N CYS A 245 3.81 -5.31 18.02
CA CYS A 245 3.97 -4.29 16.98
C CYS A 245 3.72 -2.88 17.51
N LEU A 246 4.42 -1.90 16.94
CA LEU A 246 4.13 -0.50 17.18
C LEU A 246 2.96 -0.05 16.29
N VAL A 247 2.14 0.83 16.83
CA VAL A 247 0.96 1.36 16.15
C VAL A 247 0.77 2.84 16.53
N ALA A 248 0.35 3.68 15.59
CA ALA A 248 -0.06 5.04 15.92
C ALA A 248 -1.29 5.02 16.84
N SER A 249 -1.33 5.92 17.82
CA SER A 249 -2.39 5.91 18.86
C SER A 249 -3.79 5.90 18.29
N GLY A 250 -4.01 6.61 17.21
CA GLY A 250 -5.30 6.62 16.57
C GLY A 250 -5.61 5.33 15.78
N ASN A 251 -4.63 4.46 15.42
CA ASN A 251 -4.86 3.14 14.84
C ASN A 251 -5.06 2.06 15.91
N ALA A 252 -4.72 2.35 17.18
CA ALA A 252 -4.86 1.40 18.28
C ALA A 252 -6.24 0.72 18.33
N PRO A 253 -7.39 1.42 18.16
CA PRO A 253 -8.70 0.77 18.17
C PRO A 253 -8.92 -0.29 17.08
N LEU A 254 -8.11 -0.29 16.02
CA LEU A 254 -8.20 -1.31 14.96
C LEU A 254 -7.64 -2.66 15.43
N LEU A 255 -6.70 -2.63 16.37
CA LEU A 255 -6.01 -3.82 16.90
C LEU A 255 -6.46 -4.15 18.33
N ALA A 256 -6.96 -3.19 19.10
CA ALA A 256 -7.46 -3.39 20.48
C ALA A 256 -8.81 -4.12 20.45
N ARG A 257 -8.77 -5.40 20.11
CA ARG A 257 -9.89 -6.35 20.10
C ARG A 257 -9.63 -7.42 21.16
N ASP A 258 -10.58 -8.34 21.35
CA ASP A 258 -10.43 -9.45 22.29
C ASP A 258 -9.08 -10.17 22.13
N GLY A 259 -8.34 -10.32 23.22
CA GLY A 259 -7.03 -10.96 23.22
C GLY A 259 -5.83 -10.05 22.86
N VAL A 260 -6.06 -8.78 22.48
CA VAL A 260 -4.99 -7.81 22.17
C VAL A 260 -5.20 -6.53 22.98
N VAL A 261 -4.14 -6.08 23.63
CA VAL A 261 -4.11 -4.79 24.34
C VAL A 261 -3.09 -3.84 23.73
N THR A 262 -3.34 -2.55 23.87
CA THR A 262 -2.38 -1.51 23.50
C THR A 262 -1.88 -0.77 24.73
N ARG A 263 -0.58 -0.40 24.74
CA ARG A 263 0.05 0.34 25.83
C ARG A 263 0.85 1.52 25.31
N PRO A 264 0.78 2.68 25.96
CA PRO A 264 1.68 3.79 25.71
C PRO A 264 3.14 3.38 25.91
N VAL A 265 4.02 3.87 25.04
CA VAL A 265 5.47 3.61 25.12
C VAL A 265 6.21 4.93 25.14
N ASP A 266 7.00 5.15 26.18
CA ASP A 266 7.90 6.29 26.29
C ASP A 266 9.23 6.00 25.57
N GLY A 267 9.96 7.04 25.18
CA GLY A 267 11.24 6.90 24.46
C GLY A 267 11.11 6.66 22.95
N LEU A 268 9.92 6.82 22.37
CA LEU A 268 9.67 6.72 20.94
C LEU A 268 9.41 8.10 20.30
N THR A 269 9.93 8.30 19.09
CA THR A 269 9.52 9.42 18.25
C THR A 269 8.07 9.26 17.80
N PRO A 270 7.27 10.33 17.67
CA PRO A 270 5.89 10.24 17.20
C PRO A 270 5.83 9.86 15.72
N SER A 271 4.70 9.29 15.29
CA SER A 271 4.39 9.03 13.88
C SER A 271 3.57 10.17 13.29
N SER A 272 3.85 10.51 12.04
CA SER A 272 3.13 11.53 11.31
C SER A 272 2.34 10.90 10.14
N LEU A 273 1.03 11.18 10.11
CA LEU A 273 0.17 10.89 8.98
C LEU A 273 0.13 12.12 8.07
N ALA A 274 0.37 11.92 6.80
CA ALA A 274 0.32 12.99 5.80
C ALA A 274 -0.70 12.66 4.71
N LEU A 275 -1.32 13.68 4.14
CA LEU A 275 -1.89 13.61 2.80
C LEU A 275 -0.78 13.93 1.82
N ALA A 276 -0.59 13.06 0.83
CA ALA A 276 0.42 13.22 -0.21
C ALA A 276 -0.21 13.14 -1.60
N TRP A 277 0.46 13.74 -2.61
CA TRP A 277 0.10 13.69 -4.03
C TRP A 277 1.35 13.88 -4.88
N ARG A 278 1.31 13.43 -6.14
CA ARG A 278 2.47 13.52 -7.03
C ARG A 278 2.84 14.96 -7.36
N THR A 279 4.13 15.26 -7.46
CA THR A 279 4.64 16.61 -7.81
C THR A 279 4.28 17.03 -9.23
N ASP A 280 4.07 16.08 -10.14
CA ASP A 280 3.68 16.31 -11.52
C ASP A 280 2.15 16.43 -11.73
N ASP A 281 1.35 16.19 -10.69
CA ASP A 281 -0.11 16.33 -10.75
C ASP A 281 -0.52 17.78 -10.52
N THR A 282 -0.83 18.48 -11.61
CA THR A 282 -1.21 19.90 -11.59
C THR A 282 -2.72 20.13 -11.57
N ARG A 283 -3.53 19.09 -11.46
CA ARG A 283 -5.00 19.21 -11.47
C ARG A 283 -5.53 20.07 -10.33
N PRO A 284 -6.44 21.03 -10.59
CA PRO A 284 -7.02 21.87 -9.55
C PRO A 284 -7.71 21.04 -8.45
N LEU A 285 -8.38 19.94 -8.81
CA LEU A 285 -9.13 19.09 -7.89
C LEU A 285 -8.21 18.48 -6.82
N VAL A 286 -7.00 18.03 -7.21
CA VAL A 286 -5.98 17.50 -6.29
C VAL A 286 -5.51 18.58 -5.32
N ARG A 287 -5.17 19.76 -5.83
CA ARG A 287 -4.74 20.89 -4.99
C ARG A 287 -5.83 21.34 -4.02
N ASN A 288 -7.07 21.41 -4.48
CA ASN A 288 -8.20 21.81 -3.65
C ASN A 288 -8.48 20.81 -2.54
N TYR A 289 -8.31 19.50 -2.80
CA TYR A 289 -8.41 18.50 -1.75
C TYR A 289 -7.26 18.61 -0.73
N ALA A 290 -6.04 18.88 -1.20
CA ALA A 290 -4.89 19.12 -0.33
C ALA A 290 -5.09 20.35 0.55
N HIS A 291 -5.66 21.45 0.01
CA HIS A 291 -6.02 22.64 0.80
C HIS A 291 -7.09 22.31 1.85
N ALA A 292 -8.14 21.57 1.50
CA ALA A 292 -9.16 21.16 2.46
C ALA A 292 -8.56 20.35 3.61
N ALA A 293 -7.59 19.47 3.30
CA ALA A 293 -6.88 18.69 4.31
C ALA A 293 -5.99 19.56 5.21
N ALA A 294 -5.26 20.50 4.63
CA ALA A 294 -4.42 21.46 5.38
C ALA A 294 -5.26 22.31 6.34
N ASP A 295 -6.39 22.82 5.89
CA ASP A 295 -7.31 23.64 6.69
C ASP A 295 -7.88 22.86 7.88
N VAL A 296 -8.32 21.63 7.66
CA VAL A 296 -8.83 20.74 8.74
C VAL A 296 -7.72 20.45 9.75
N ALA A 297 -6.51 20.12 9.28
CA ALA A 297 -5.36 19.88 10.14
C ALA A 297 -4.97 21.12 10.95
N GLY A 298 -5.00 22.32 10.35
CA GLY A 298 -4.76 23.59 11.02
C GLY A 298 -5.79 23.92 12.09
N SER A 299 -7.06 23.63 11.81
CA SER A 299 -8.16 23.86 12.75
C SER A 299 -8.13 22.90 13.97
N SER A 300 -7.57 21.70 13.79
CA SER A 300 -7.40 20.71 14.86
C SER A 300 -6.20 20.97 15.76
N ARG A 301 -5.30 21.90 15.35
CA ARG A 301 -4.10 22.28 16.10
C ARG A 301 -4.37 23.50 16.97
N SER A 302 -5.03 23.31 18.11
CA SER A 302 -4.95 24.26 19.20
C SER A 302 -3.60 24.17 19.95
N ASN A 303 -2.52 23.71 19.28
CA ASN A 303 -1.15 23.73 19.80
C ASN A 303 -0.10 23.70 18.66
N PRO A 304 0.95 24.57 18.69
CA PRO A 304 1.79 24.85 17.53
C PRO A 304 2.92 23.84 17.39
N ILE A 305 2.89 23.04 16.36
CA ILE A 305 4.10 22.42 15.79
C ILE A 305 4.04 22.63 14.27
N GLY A 306 5.13 23.21 13.72
CA GLY A 306 5.22 23.80 12.41
C GLY A 306 4.68 22.96 11.23
N CYS A 307 3.93 23.63 10.39
CA CYS A 307 3.58 23.16 9.07
C CYS A 307 4.67 23.61 8.09
N ASP A 308 5.55 22.71 7.69
CA ASP A 308 6.38 22.96 6.52
C ASP A 308 5.56 22.66 5.27
N PHE A 309 4.93 23.71 4.76
CA PHE A 309 4.34 23.71 3.44
C PHE A 309 5.49 24.00 2.45
N GLN A 310 6.13 22.97 1.92
CA GLN A 310 7.16 23.11 0.89
C GLN A 310 6.54 23.01 -0.50
N GLY A 311 6.14 24.16 -1.05
CA GLY A 311 5.71 24.36 -2.43
C GLY A 311 5.01 25.72 -2.59
N PRO A 312 5.21 26.46 -3.71
CA PRO A 312 4.55 27.71 -3.94
C PRO A 312 3.04 27.47 -4.14
N ILE A 313 2.22 28.01 -3.23
CA ILE A 313 0.78 28.11 -3.40
C ILE A 313 0.51 29.50 -3.92
N ASP A 314 0.27 29.63 -5.21
CA ASP A 314 -0.31 30.86 -5.76
C ASP A 314 -1.75 30.95 -5.23
N GLY A 315 -1.98 31.96 -4.41
CA GLY A 315 -3.31 32.31 -3.91
C GLY A 315 -4.26 32.69 -5.05
N PRO A 316 -5.58 32.64 -4.84
CA PRO A 316 -6.53 33.07 -5.85
C PRO A 316 -6.30 34.53 -6.15
N GLY A 317 -5.92 34.82 -7.41
CA GLY A 317 -5.70 36.18 -7.90
C GLY A 317 -6.93 37.04 -7.64
N SER A 318 -6.75 38.06 -6.82
CA SER A 318 -7.72 39.13 -6.66
C SER A 318 -7.80 39.89 -7.99
N GLY A 319 -8.75 39.52 -8.82
CA GLY A 319 -9.14 40.31 -9.99
C GLY A 319 -9.70 41.64 -9.52
N LYS A 320 -8.96 42.71 -9.70
CA LYS A 320 -9.48 44.07 -9.71
C LYS A 320 -9.57 44.57 -11.13
N SER A 321 -10.77 45.13 -11.38
CA SER A 321 -11.20 46.03 -12.48
C SER A 321 -11.42 45.43 -13.82
#